data_4e7f6895901d80232faa4e199947d044
#
_entry.id   4e7f6895901d80232faa4e199947d044
#
_cell.length_a   1.000
_cell.length_b   1.000
_cell.length_c   1.000
_cell.angle_alpha   90.00
_cell.angle_beta   90.00
_cell.angle_gamma   90.00
#
_symmetry.space_group_name_H-M   'P 1'
#
loop_
_entity.id
_entity.type
_entity.pdbx_description
1 polymer ?
#
loop_
_entity_poly.entity_id
_entity_poly.type
_entity_poly.pdbx_seq_one_letter_code
_entity_poly.pdbx_strand_id
1 'polypeptide(L)'
;MAPPTLVGMTNSMHPSPIGLLNGKVVFITGASRGIGAAAARLFAAEGACVVLAARSTDALDRIVTEIRADGGVADAVPLDLADRTGIRAAVDRVQELHGRLDGAFNNAAAVQQPGPLDTTTDEDIDEQFAVNFRSHWTAMTAEAALMRQAGGGAIVNTSSIGSRRANPALPAYGAMKRALNSITESAAVTWGSEGIRVNGITPGGTATEMIDAWEAVSPGVIEHNIAATPLGRMAAPREVAEVAAWLLSDRASMVTGAMVPVDGGAGA
;
A
#
# COMPACT_ATOMS: atom_id res chain seq x y z
N MET A 1 59.97 -30.14 -14.87
CA MET A 1 59.01 -29.28 -14.21
C MET A 1 57.80 -29.15 -15.14
N ALA A 2 56.66 -29.79 -14.78
CA ALA A 2 55.43 -29.71 -15.55
C ALA A 2 54.61 -28.54 -14.99
N PRO A 3 53.83 -27.79 -15.82
CA PRO A 3 53.01 -26.67 -15.36
C PRO A 3 51.77 -27.18 -14.62
N PRO A 4 51.25 -26.43 -13.66
CA PRO A 4 50.07 -26.82 -12.89
C PRO A 4 48.81 -26.76 -13.74
N THR A 5 48.01 -27.82 -13.64
CA THR A 5 46.69 -27.98 -14.27
C THR A 5 45.69 -27.00 -13.67
N LEU A 6 45.08 -26.16 -14.52
CA LEU A 6 43.94 -25.31 -14.17
C LEU A 6 42.75 -26.20 -13.78
N VAL A 7 42.41 -26.20 -12.51
CA VAL A 7 41.16 -26.77 -11.99
C VAL A 7 39.99 -25.90 -12.49
N GLY A 8 39.08 -26.51 -13.22
CA GLY A 8 37.93 -25.86 -13.79
C GLY A 8 37.05 -25.19 -12.68
N MET A 9 36.86 -23.90 -12.82
CA MET A 9 35.83 -23.16 -12.07
C MET A 9 34.47 -23.68 -12.53
N THR A 10 33.85 -24.51 -11.72
CA THR A 10 32.42 -24.80 -11.85
C THR A 10 31.67 -23.53 -11.60
N ASN A 11 31.02 -23.02 -12.64
CA ASN A 11 30.09 -21.90 -12.57
C ASN A 11 28.91 -22.32 -11.67
N SER A 12 28.99 -22.04 -10.38
CA SER A 12 27.86 -22.23 -9.45
C SER A 12 26.81 -21.24 -9.89
N MET A 13 25.77 -21.69 -10.58
CA MET A 13 24.54 -20.97 -10.78
C MET A 13 23.98 -20.66 -9.37
N HIS A 14 24.25 -19.45 -8.86
CA HIS A 14 23.52 -18.98 -7.72
C HIS A 14 22.04 -18.97 -8.13
N PRO A 15 21.12 -19.60 -7.36
CA PRO A 15 19.71 -19.49 -7.63
C PRO A 15 19.36 -18.00 -7.66
N SER A 16 18.58 -17.58 -8.65
CA SER A 16 18.05 -16.21 -8.69
C SER A 16 17.46 -15.89 -7.31
N PRO A 17 17.72 -14.70 -6.74
CA PRO A 17 17.21 -14.36 -5.45
C PRO A 17 15.68 -14.53 -5.47
N ILE A 18 15.17 -15.33 -4.53
CA ILE A 18 13.73 -15.52 -4.35
C ILE A 18 13.12 -14.16 -4.05
N GLY A 19 12.07 -13.76 -4.78
CA GLY A 19 11.40 -12.47 -4.59
C GLY A 19 10.90 -12.28 -3.15
N LEU A 20 10.79 -11.02 -2.73
CA LEU A 20 10.42 -10.63 -1.35
C LEU A 20 9.10 -11.24 -0.88
N LEU A 21 8.16 -11.45 -1.79
CA LEU A 21 6.78 -11.88 -1.52
C LEU A 21 6.47 -13.26 -2.10
N ASN A 22 7.51 -14.03 -2.41
CA ASN A 22 7.35 -15.33 -3.06
C ASN A 22 6.39 -16.26 -2.30
N GLY A 23 5.37 -16.75 -3.00
CA GLY A 23 4.35 -17.66 -2.48
C GLY A 23 3.32 -17.04 -1.53
N LYS A 24 3.34 -15.72 -1.32
CA LYS A 24 2.36 -15.00 -0.51
C LYS A 24 1.13 -14.63 -1.33
N VAL A 25 -0.05 -14.65 -0.71
CA VAL A 25 -1.29 -14.08 -1.23
C VAL A 25 -1.44 -12.68 -0.64
N VAL A 26 -1.49 -11.65 -1.50
CA VAL A 26 -1.53 -10.25 -1.08
C VAL A 26 -2.76 -9.54 -1.64
N PHE A 27 -3.60 -9.00 -0.76
CA PHE A 27 -4.75 -8.16 -1.11
C PHE A 27 -4.33 -6.70 -1.20
N ILE A 28 -4.74 -5.98 -2.27
CA ILE A 28 -4.34 -4.59 -2.53
C ILE A 28 -5.57 -3.74 -2.81
N THR A 29 -5.88 -2.77 -1.95
CA THR A 29 -6.95 -1.80 -2.21
C THR A 29 -6.43 -0.58 -2.97
N GLY A 30 -7.27 0.03 -3.82
CA GLY A 30 -6.88 1.15 -4.67
C GLY A 30 -5.88 0.78 -5.76
N ALA A 31 -5.95 -0.48 -6.23
CA ALA A 31 -4.99 -1.05 -7.16
C ALA A 31 -5.12 -0.55 -8.61
N SER A 32 -6.14 0.26 -8.94
CA SER A 32 -6.43 0.67 -10.33
C SER A 32 -5.49 1.74 -10.89
N ARG A 33 -4.74 2.48 -10.06
CA ARG A 33 -3.84 3.58 -10.45
C ARG A 33 -2.80 3.90 -9.38
N GLY A 34 -1.85 4.79 -9.71
CA GLY A 34 -0.86 5.35 -8.78
C GLY A 34 -0.05 4.30 -8.03
N ILE A 35 0.10 4.51 -6.73
CA ILE A 35 0.87 3.62 -5.83
C ILE A 35 0.31 2.19 -5.83
N GLY A 36 -1.02 2.03 -5.82
CA GLY A 36 -1.65 0.71 -5.79
C GLY A 36 -1.39 -0.10 -7.06
N ALA A 37 -1.44 0.53 -8.24
CA ALA A 37 -1.13 -0.13 -9.51
C ALA A 37 0.37 -0.48 -9.62
N ALA A 38 1.25 0.40 -9.13
CA ALA A 38 2.68 0.11 -9.06
C ALA A 38 2.98 -1.04 -8.08
N ALA A 39 2.30 -1.07 -6.93
CA ALA A 39 2.39 -2.16 -5.96
C ALA A 39 1.90 -3.49 -6.54
N ALA A 40 0.79 -3.50 -7.27
CA ALA A 40 0.26 -4.70 -7.90
C ALA A 40 1.29 -5.37 -8.82
N ARG A 41 1.91 -4.59 -9.71
CA ARG A 41 2.94 -5.09 -10.63
C ARG A 41 4.22 -5.53 -9.89
N LEU A 42 4.67 -4.72 -8.94
CA LEU A 42 5.86 -5.02 -8.15
C LEU A 42 5.68 -6.28 -7.32
N PHE A 43 4.57 -6.39 -6.58
CA PHE A 43 4.34 -7.53 -5.68
C PHE A 43 4.22 -8.84 -6.47
N ALA A 44 3.57 -8.80 -7.65
CA ALA A 44 3.52 -9.96 -8.54
C ALA A 44 4.92 -10.33 -9.07
N ALA A 45 5.75 -9.35 -9.46
CA ALA A 45 7.14 -9.57 -9.88
C ALA A 45 8.02 -10.11 -8.73
N GLU A 46 7.69 -9.76 -7.47
CA GLU A 46 8.31 -10.30 -6.25
C GLU A 46 7.74 -11.67 -5.82
N GLY A 47 6.92 -12.30 -6.68
CA GLY A 47 6.44 -13.67 -6.52
C GLY A 47 5.14 -13.82 -5.73
N ALA A 48 4.41 -12.72 -5.46
CA ALA A 48 3.10 -12.80 -4.82
C ALA A 48 2.01 -13.19 -5.82
N CYS A 49 1.00 -13.89 -5.32
CA CYS A 49 -0.33 -13.89 -5.91
C CYS A 49 -1.08 -12.64 -5.42
N VAL A 50 -1.48 -11.75 -6.32
CA VAL A 50 -2.09 -10.48 -5.94
C VAL A 50 -3.58 -10.44 -6.24
N VAL A 51 -4.38 -9.98 -5.28
CA VAL A 51 -5.82 -9.75 -5.44
C VAL A 51 -6.06 -8.24 -5.41
N LEU A 52 -6.45 -7.69 -6.55
CA LEU A 52 -6.54 -6.25 -6.82
C LEU A 52 -7.96 -5.75 -6.59
N ALA A 53 -8.13 -4.74 -5.74
CA ALA A 53 -9.45 -4.21 -5.43
C ALA A 53 -9.55 -2.70 -5.72
N ALA A 54 -10.56 -2.30 -6.48
CA ALA A 54 -10.93 -0.92 -6.78
C ALA A 54 -12.33 -0.84 -7.40
N ARG A 55 -12.85 0.39 -7.57
CA ARG A 55 -14.14 0.63 -8.23
C ARG A 55 -14.09 0.43 -9.75
N SER A 56 -12.96 0.75 -10.38
CA SER A 56 -12.79 0.67 -11.84
C SER A 56 -12.37 -0.73 -12.27
N THR A 57 -13.31 -1.55 -12.64
CA THR A 57 -13.07 -2.93 -13.12
C THR A 57 -12.20 -2.97 -14.36
N ASP A 58 -12.45 -2.12 -15.36
CA ASP A 58 -11.67 -2.07 -16.61
C ASP A 58 -10.19 -1.75 -16.35
N ALA A 59 -9.90 -0.90 -15.34
CA ALA A 59 -8.53 -0.60 -14.97
C ALA A 59 -7.86 -1.77 -14.25
N LEU A 60 -8.60 -2.49 -13.40
CA LEU A 60 -8.11 -3.70 -12.75
C LEU A 60 -7.83 -4.81 -13.77
N ASP A 61 -8.74 -5.05 -14.72
CA ASP A 61 -8.61 -6.09 -15.74
C ASP A 61 -7.40 -5.88 -16.64
N ARG A 62 -7.07 -4.61 -16.96
CA ARG A 62 -5.83 -4.28 -17.68
C ARG A 62 -4.60 -4.67 -16.88
N ILE A 63 -4.53 -4.32 -15.60
CA ILE A 63 -3.38 -4.63 -14.74
C ILE A 63 -3.27 -6.14 -14.52
N VAL A 64 -4.37 -6.84 -14.32
CA VAL A 64 -4.41 -8.32 -14.23
C VAL A 64 -3.86 -8.94 -15.51
N THR A 65 -4.28 -8.43 -16.67
CA THR A 65 -3.82 -8.93 -17.97
C THR A 65 -2.32 -8.73 -18.14
N GLU A 66 -1.79 -7.55 -17.80
CA GLU A 66 -0.37 -7.24 -17.83
C GLU A 66 0.43 -8.19 -16.92
N ILE A 67 0.01 -8.33 -15.66
CA ILE A 67 0.69 -9.21 -14.68
C ILE A 67 0.71 -10.66 -15.16
N ARG A 68 -0.41 -11.15 -15.70
CA ARG A 68 -0.51 -12.53 -16.21
C ARG A 68 0.33 -12.74 -17.47
N ALA A 69 0.43 -11.73 -18.33
CA ALA A 69 1.31 -11.77 -19.50
C ALA A 69 2.79 -11.89 -19.12
N ASP A 70 3.18 -11.28 -17.98
CA ASP A 70 4.54 -11.37 -17.41
C ASP A 70 4.76 -12.65 -16.58
N GLY A 71 3.78 -13.58 -16.56
CA GLY A 71 3.87 -14.86 -15.84
C GLY A 71 3.49 -14.79 -14.35
N GLY A 72 3.01 -13.66 -13.86
CA GLY A 72 2.51 -13.49 -12.49
C GLY A 72 1.08 -14.01 -12.29
N VAL A 73 0.64 -14.05 -11.04
CA VAL A 73 -0.73 -14.45 -10.65
C VAL A 73 -1.47 -13.24 -10.10
N ALA A 74 -2.59 -12.89 -10.70
CA ALA A 74 -3.40 -11.75 -10.28
C ALA A 74 -4.89 -12.01 -10.51
N ASP A 75 -5.74 -11.52 -9.59
CA ASP A 75 -7.20 -11.53 -9.72
C ASP A 75 -7.75 -10.14 -9.38
N ALA A 76 -8.94 -9.83 -9.86
CA ALA A 76 -9.63 -8.56 -9.63
C ALA A 76 -10.91 -8.78 -8.82
N VAL A 77 -11.17 -7.84 -7.89
CA VAL A 77 -12.39 -7.79 -7.07
C VAL A 77 -12.93 -6.35 -7.10
N PRO A 78 -14.13 -6.10 -7.61
CA PRO A 78 -14.75 -4.79 -7.51
C PRO A 78 -14.96 -4.40 -6.05
N LEU A 79 -14.57 -3.17 -5.69
CA LEU A 79 -14.69 -2.70 -4.31
C LEU A 79 -14.92 -1.20 -4.25
N ASP A 80 -16.00 -0.78 -3.59
CA ASP A 80 -16.17 0.58 -3.08
C ASP A 80 -15.89 0.61 -1.58
N LEU A 81 -14.94 1.42 -1.15
CA LEU A 81 -14.57 1.56 0.27
C LEU A 81 -15.62 2.27 1.12
N ALA A 82 -16.59 2.95 0.53
CA ALA A 82 -17.73 3.48 1.25
C ALA A 82 -18.70 2.36 1.71
N ASP A 83 -18.71 1.21 1.01
CA ASP A 83 -19.53 0.04 1.34
C ASP A 83 -18.78 -0.93 2.29
N ARG A 84 -19.15 -0.88 3.57
CA ARG A 84 -18.57 -1.78 4.60
C ARG A 84 -18.88 -3.26 4.37
N THR A 85 -20.02 -3.57 3.78
CA THR A 85 -20.40 -4.95 3.44
C THR A 85 -19.55 -5.44 2.29
N GLY A 86 -19.38 -4.61 1.27
CA GLY A 86 -18.50 -4.88 0.14
C GLY A 86 -17.05 -5.10 0.53
N ILE A 87 -16.53 -4.36 1.54
CA ILE A 87 -15.16 -4.59 2.04
C ILE A 87 -15.00 -6.01 2.61
N ARG A 88 -15.92 -6.46 3.46
CA ARG A 88 -15.87 -7.82 4.01
C ARG A 88 -16.00 -8.87 2.92
N ALA A 89 -16.96 -8.70 2.01
CA ALA A 89 -17.15 -9.60 0.88
C ALA A 89 -15.91 -9.68 -0.02
N ALA A 90 -15.18 -8.56 -0.20
CA ALA A 90 -13.94 -8.57 -0.96
C ALA A 90 -12.83 -9.39 -0.28
N VAL A 91 -12.71 -9.31 1.06
CA VAL A 91 -11.76 -10.14 1.83
C VAL A 91 -12.20 -11.61 1.81
N ASP A 92 -13.49 -11.90 1.96
CA ASP A 92 -14.03 -13.26 1.85
C ASP A 92 -13.74 -13.85 0.45
N ARG A 93 -13.79 -13.01 -0.60
CA ARG A 93 -13.45 -13.43 -1.96
C ARG A 93 -11.98 -13.84 -2.10
N VAL A 94 -11.05 -13.23 -1.35
CA VAL A 94 -9.65 -13.69 -1.29
C VAL A 94 -9.57 -15.11 -0.75
N GLN A 95 -10.32 -15.41 0.31
CA GLN A 95 -10.41 -16.76 0.88
C GLN A 95 -10.96 -17.79 -0.12
N GLU A 96 -12.01 -17.43 -0.86
CA GLU A 96 -12.59 -18.29 -1.87
C GLU A 96 -11.63 -18.59 -3.03
N LEU A 97 -10.86 -17.58 -3.48
CA LEU A 97 -9.94 -17.71 -4.60
C LEU A 97 -8.65 -18.47 -4.22
N HIS A 98 -8.10 -18.22 -3.05
CA HIS A 98 -6.74 -18.64 -2.70
C HIS A 98 -6.62 -19.41 -1.39
N GLY A 99 -7.69 -19.53 -0.59
CA GLY A 99 -7.70 -20.28 0.66
C GLY A 99 -6.91 -19.65 1.81
N ARG A 100 -6.27 -18.48 1.61
CA ARG A 100 -5.43 -17.79 2.61
C ARG A 100 -5.24 -16.32 2.28
N LEU A 101 -4.76 -15.56 3.26
CA LEU A 101 -4.27 -14.20 3.09
C LEU A 101 -2.99 -14.03 3.91
N ASP A 102 -1.87 -13.68 3.27
CA ASP A 102 -0.57 -13.47 3.91
C ASP A 102 -0.20 -12.01 4.07
N GLY A 103 -0.69 -11.17 3.18
CA GLY A 103 -0.43 -9.75 3.18
C GLY A 103 -1.64 -8.90 2.76
N ALA A 104 -1.77 -7.71 3.31
CA ALA A 104 -2.74 -6.73 2.89
C ALA A 104 -2.09 -5.34 2.73
N PHE A 105 -2.28 -4.72 1.59
CA PHE A 105 -1.85 -3.35 1.32
C PHE A 105 -3.07 -2.45 1.19
N ASN A 106 -3.45 -1.81 2.28
CA ASN A 106 -4.56 -0.87 2.38
C ASN A 106 -4.12 0.51 1.87
N ASN A 107 -4.19 0.70 0.56
CA ASN A 107 -3.66 1.88 -0.10
C ASN A 107 -4.74 2.86 -0.58
N ALA A 108 -5.96 2.40 -0.83
CA ALA A 108 -7.01 3.27 -1.36
C ALA A 108 -7.34 4.44 -0.40
N ALA A 109 -7.62 5.60 -0.99
CA ALA A 109 -8.00 6.82 -0.28
C ALA A 109 -8.94 7.68 -1.11
N ALA A 110 -9.78 8.46 -0.44
CA ALA A 110 -10.42 9.65 -0.98
C ALA A 110 -9.61 10.89 -0.58
N VAL A 111 -9.67 11.91 -1.42
CA VAL A 111 -9.03 13.20 -1.17
C VAL A 111 -10.08 14.28 -1.24
N GLN A 112 -10.16 15.11 -0.20
CA GLN A 112 -11.04 16.29 -0.20
C GLN A 112 -10.55 17.35 -1.19
N GLN A 113 -11.43 18.24 -1.59
CA GLN A 113 -11.02 19.45 -2.30
C GLN A 113 -10.16 20.33 -1.38
N PRO A 114 -9.04 20.88 -1.85
CA PRO A 114 -8.22 21.78 -1.05
C PRO A 114 -9.01 23.00 -0.57
N GLY A 115 -8.92 23.29 0.72
CA GLY A 115 -9.56 24.43 1.34
C GLY A 115 -9.23 24.55 2.83
N PRO A 116 -9.37 25.73 3.42
CA PRO A 116 -9.15 25.95 4.85
C PRO A 116 -10.22 25.24 5.70
N LEU A 117 -9.93 25.10 6.99
CA LEU A 117 -10.78 24.35 7.94
C LEU A 117 -12.25 24.83 7.98
N ASP A 118 -12.47 26.12 7.92
CA ASP A 118 -13.78 26.76 8.01
C ASP A 118 -14.62 26.68 6.71
N THR A 119 -14.05 26.16 5.64
CA THR A 119 -14.76 25.86 4.38
C THR A 119 -14.97 24.36 4.13
N THR A 120 -14.43 23.50 5.00
CA THR A 120 -14.63 22.04 4.90
C THR A 120 -16.07 21.72 5.29
N THR A 121 -16.83 21.07 4.41
CA THR A 121 -18.23 20.73 4.65
C THR A 121 -18.39 19.46 5.51
N ASP A 122 -19.58 19.25 6.07
CA ASP A 122 -19.91 18.02 6.80
C ASP A 122 -19.82 16.80 5.86
N GLU A 123 -20.22 16.96 4.60
CA GLU A 123 -20.13 15.91 3.57
C GLU A 123 -18.67 15.52 3.28
N ASP A 124 -17.76 16.50 3.21
CA ASP A 124 -16.31 16.24 3.08
C ASP A 124 -15.80 15.44 4.28
N ILE A 125 -16.17 15.83 5.50
CA ILE A 125 -15.77 15.13 6.73
C ILE A 125 -16.30 13.70 6.73
N ASP A 126 -17.56 13.49 6.38
CA ASP A 126 -18.20 12.18 6.33
C ASP A 126 -17.55 11.28 5.28
N GLU A 127 -17.22 11.78 4.08
CA GLU A 127 -16.50 11.03 3.06
C GLU A 127 -15.09 10.65 3.55
N GLN A 128 -14.35 11.63 4.09
CA GLN A 128 -13.00 11.38 4.60
C GLN A 128 -13.01 10.36 5.74
N PHE A 129 -13.97 10.44 6.66
CA PHE A 129 -14.16 9.45 7.70
C PHE A 129 -14.51 8.08 7.14
N ALA A 130 -15.46 8.01 6.20
CA ALA A 130 -15.91 6.75 5.61
C ALA A 130 -14.78 6.03 4.88
N VAL A 131 -14.03 6.75 4.02
CA VAL A 131 -13.04 6.15 3.12
C VAL A 131 -11.65 6.08 3.73
N ASN A 132 -11.18 7.12 4.45
CA ASN A 132 -9.79 7.16 4.94
C ASN A 132 -9.59 6.61 6.36
N PHE A 133 -10.68 6.33 7.08
CA PHE A 133 -10.60 5.77 8.44
C PHE A 133 -11.43 4.50 8.59
N ARG A 134 -12.76 4.63 8.50
CA ARG A 134 -13.69 3.51 8.78
C ARG A 134 -13.47 2.31 7.83
N SER A 135 -13.16 2.57 6.56
CA SER A 135 -12.88 1.51 5.60
C SER A 135 -11.65 0.69 6.00
N HIS A 136 -10.57 1.36 6.41
CA HIS A 136 -9.35 0.73 6.90
C HIS A 136 -9.59 -0.10 8.16
N TRP A 137 -10.37 0.45 9.11
CA TRP A 137 -10.81 -0.31 10.29
C TRP A 137 -11.53 -1.60 9.89
N THR A 138 -12.51 -1.50 8.96
CA THR A 138 -13.30 -2.64 8.49
C THR A 138 -12.42 -3.65 7.75
N ALA A 139 -11.53 -3.19 6.85
CA ALA A 139 -10.62 -4.04 6.10
C ALA A 139 -9.66 -4.77 7.05
N MET A 140 -8.93 -4.04 7.89
CA MET A 140 -7.96 -4.63 8.83
C MET A 140 -8.60 -5.70 9.73
N THR A 141 -9.83 -5.48 10.22
CA THR A 141 -10.51 -6.47 11.06
C THR A 141 -10.90 -7.74 10.31
N ALA A 142 -11.33 -7.62 9.05
CA ALA A 142 -11.63 -8.78 8.19
C ALA A 142 -10.34 -9.51 7.77
N GLU A 143 -9.32 -8.77 7.38
CA GLU A 143 -8.00 -9.29 7.00
C GLU A 143 -7.34 -10.06 8.15
N ALA A 144 -7.33 -9.47 9.35
CA ALA A 144 -6.79 -10.14 10.54
C ALA A 144 -7.54 -11.45 10.88
N ALA A 145 -8.87 -11.46 10.71
CA ALA A 145 -9.66 -12.68 10.91
C ALA A 145 -9.24 -13.80 9.96
N LEU A 146 -8.93 -13.46 8.70
CA LEU A 146 -8.47 -14.43 7.71
C LEU A 146 -7.01 -14.83 7.94
N MET A 147 -6.13 -13.87 8.28
CA MET A 147 -4.71 -14.14 8.59
C MET A 147 -4.53 -15.08 9.79
N ARG A 148 -5.40 -15.01 10.83
CA ARG A 148 -5.40 -15.95 11.96
C ARG A 148 -5.53 -17.40 11.51
N GLN A 149 -6.35 -17.65 10.49
CA GLN A 149 -6.54 -19.01 9.95
C GLN A 149 -5.29 -19.51 9.21
N ALA A 150 -4.49 -18.59 8.65
CA ALA A 150 -3.23 -18.91 8.01
C ALA A 150 -2.02 -18.96 8.97
N GLY A 151 -2.22 -18.65 10.26
CA GLY A 151 -1.17 -18.64 11.27
C GLY A 151 -0.38 -17.33 11.37
N GLY A 152 -0.89 -16.24 10.82
CA GLY A 152 -0.29 -14.91 10.87
C GLY A 152 -0.33 -14.20 9.52
N GLY A 153 0.26 -13.00 9.46
CA GLY A 153 0.30 -12.20 8.24
C GLY A 153 0.91 -10.81 8.45
N ALA A 154 0.81 -9.97 7.43
CA ALA A 154 1.29 -8.59 7.51
C ALA A 154 0.31 -7.61 6.83
N ILE A 155 -0.02 -6.52 7.52
CA ILE A 155 -0.87 -5.45 7.01
C ILE A 155 -0.03 -4.18 6.89
N VAL A 156 -0.12 -3.48 5.76
CA VAL A 156 0.47 -2.17 5.55
C VAL A 156 -0.60 -1.17 5.16
N ASN A 157 -0.75 -0.11 5.95
CA ASN A 157 -1.70 0.96 5.71
C ASN A 157 -1.01 2.17 5.07
N THR A 158 -1.55 2.71 4.01
CA THR A 158 -1.07 3.96 3.40
C THR A 158 -1.67 5.16 4.11
N SER A 159 -0.88 5.77 4.97
CA SER A 159 -1.17 7.05 5.60
C SER A 159 -0.72 8.21 4.70
N SER A 160 -0.13 9.25 5.25
CA SER A 160 0.37 10.43 4.52
C SER A 160 1.35 11.23 5.40
N ILE A 161 2.24 11.99 4.77
CA ILE A 161 2.99 13.04 5.44
C ILE A 161 2.05 14.05 6.15
N GLY A 162 0.84 14.27 5.61
CA GLY A 162 -0.21 15.09 6.22
C GLY A 162 -0.72 14.57 7.57
N SER A 163 -0.42 13.32 7.95
CA SER A 163 -0.71 12.78 9.27
C SER A 163 0.33 13.17 10.33
N ARG A 164 1.53 13.62 9.93
CA ARG A 164 2.66 13.91 10.82
C ARG A 164 2.77 15.38 11.18
N ARG A 165 2.23 16.26 10.36
CA ARG A 165 2.24 17.72 10.55
C ARG A 165 0.87 18.31 10.26
N ALA A 166 0.68 19.60 10.57
CA ALA A 166 -0.53 20.31 10.18
C ALA A 166 -0.71 20.31 8.66
N ASN A 167 -1.94 20.11 8.21
CA ASN A 167 -2.31 20.14 6.80
C ASN A 167 -3.45 21.13 6.58
N PRO A 168 -3.15 22.44 6.50
CA PRO A 168 -4.18 23.47 6.44
C PRO A 168 -5.00 23.46 5.16
N ALA A 169 -4.47 22.89 4.07
CA ALA A 169 -5.18 22.78 2.82
C ALA A 169 -6.09 21.54 2.74
N LEU A 170 -5.86 20.52 3.57
CA LEU A 170 -6.60 19.26 3.58
C LEU A 170 -6.85 18.81 5.03
N PRO A 171 -7.60 19.60 5.83
CA PRO A 171 -7.68 19.38 7.28
C PRO A 171 -8.39 18.08 7.66
N ALA A 172 -9.50 17.73 7.03
CA ALA A 172 -10.23 16.49 7.29
C ALA A 172 -9.41 15.26 6.85
N TYR A 173 -8.80 15.30 5.67
CA TYR A 173 -7.88 14.25 5.21
C TYR A 173 -6.73 14.02 6.20
N GLY A 174 -6.04 15.09 6.62
CA GLY A 174 -4.93 15.01 7.58
C GLY A 174 -5.36 14.42 8.93
N ALA A 175 -6.54 14.81 9.42
CA ALA A 175 -7.13 14.27 10.64
C ALA A 175 -7.40 12.76 10.54
N MET A 176 -8.02 12.30 9.43
CA MET A 176 -8.31 10.87 9.23
C MET A 176 -7.04 10.03 9.04
N LYS A 177 -6.02 10.57 8.34
CA LYS A 177 -4.73 9.88 8.21
C LYS A 177 -3.97 9.81 9.54
N ARG A 178 -4.11 10.81 10.42
CA ARG A 178 -3.57 10.73 11.79
C ARG A 178 -4.31 9.70 12.65
N ALA A 179 -5.64 9.63 12.54
CA ALA A 179 -6.44 8.60 13.18
C ALA A 179 -6.05 7.19 12.68
N LEU A 180 -5.76 7.04 11.37
CA LEU A 180 -5.27 5.79 10.79
C LEU A 180 -3.92 5.35 11.39
N ASN A 181 -3.01 6.28 11.70
CA ASN A 181 -1.76 5.94 12.39
C ASN A 181 -2.06 5.31 13.75
N SER A 182 -2.94 5.92 14.54
CA SER A 182 -3.31 5.43 15.88
C SER A 182 -3.92 4.03 15.85
N ILE A 183 -4.83 3.73 14.91
CA ILE A 183 -5.38 2.37 14.81
C ILE A 183 -4.37 1.36 14.25
N THR A 184 -3.43 1.77 13.41
CA THR A 184 -2.32 0.93 12.94
C THR A 184 -1.44 0.47 14.11
N GLU A 185 -1.04 1.41 14.98
CA GLU A 185 -0.28 1.14 16.20
C GLU A 185 -1.05 0.25 17.18
N SER A 186 -2.34 0.55 17.40
CA SER A 186 -3.21 -0.23 18.27
C SER A 186 -3.39 -1.67 17.77
N ALA A 187 -3.57 -1.86 16.46
CA ALA A 187 -3.70 -3.17 15.84
C ALA A 187 -2.40 -3.98 15.95
N ALA A 188 -1.24 -3.34 15.78
CA ALA A 188 0.06 -3.98 15.93
C ALA A 188 0.26 -4.57 17.33
N VAL A 189 -0.11 -3.82 18.38
CA VAL A 189 -0.05 -4.28 19.77
C VAL A 189 -1.07 -5.38 20.04
N THR A 190 -2.29 -5.23 19.50
CA THR A 190 -3.39 -6.18 19.75
C THR A 190 -3.13 -7.54 19.10
N TRP A 191 -2.61 -7.56 17.85
CA TRP A 191 -2.51 -8.78 17.05
C TRP A 191 -1.10 -9.36 16.96
N GLY A 192 -0.11 -8.70 17.56
CA GLY A 192 1.29 -9.16 17.52
C GLY A 192 1.48 -10.58 18.06
N SER A 193 0.80 -10.95 19.16
CA SER A 193 0.84 -12.30 19.72
C SER A 193 0.17 -13.37 18.84
N GLU A 194 -0.60 -12.95 17.84
CA GLU A 194 -1.24 -13.82 16.86
C GLU A 194 -0.40 -13.97 15.57
N GLY A 195 0.84 -13.44 15.57
CA GLY A 195 1.73 -13.48 14.40
C GLY A 195 1.35 -12.49 13.30
N ILE A 196 0.50 -11.49 13.58
CA ILE A 196 0.08 -10.48 12.61
C ILE A 196 0.83 -9.19 12.88
N ARG A 197 1.63 -8.73 11.89
CA ARG A 197 2.31 -7.43 11.92
C ARG A 197 1.47 -6.37 11.24
N VAL A 198 1.36 -5.19 11.83
CA VAL A 198 0.62 -4.08 11.24
C VAL A 198 1.50 -2.84 11.24
N ASN A 199 1.76 -2.29 10.06
CA ASN A 199 2.60 -1.10 9.88
C ASN A 199 1.90 -0.09 8.98
N GLY A 200 2.40 1.12 8.94
CA GLY A 200 1.98 2.14 8.01
C GLY A 200 3.14 2.74 7.22
N ILE A 201 2.83 3.28 6.07
CA ILE A 201 3.73 4.15 5.31
C ILE A 201 3.15 5.56 5.28
N THR A 202 4.01 6.58 5.29
CA THR A 202 3.61 7.99 5.19
C THR A 202 4.28 8.62 3.96
N PRO A 203 3.70 8.43 2.75
CA PRO A 203 4.21 9.03 1.54
C PRO A 203 4.20 10.57 1.60
N GLY A 204 5.21 11.19 1.02
CA GLY A 204 5.22 12.59 0.63
C GLY A 204 4.59 12.82 -0.74
N GLY A 205 4.99 13.90 -1.41
CA GLY A 205 4.62 14.14 -2.81
C GLY A 205 5.03 12.96 -3.68
N THR A 206 4.04 12.29 -4.30
CA THR A 206 4.26 11.12 -5.14
C THR A 206 3.64 11.38 -6.51
N ALA A 207 4.40 11.18 -7.58
CA ALA A 207 3.97 11.43 -8.96
C ALA A 207 2.88 10.43 -9.37
N THR A 208 1.62 10.85 -9.23
CA THR A 208 0.41 10.05 -9.48
C THR A 208 -0.63 10.91 -10.15
N GLU A 209 -1.62 10.27 -10.77
CA GLU A 209 -2.77 10.94 -11.39
C GLU A 209 -3.55 11.83 -10.40
N MET A 210 -3.43 11.59 -9.10
CA MET A 210 -4.00 12.43 -8.05
C MET A 210 -3.31 13.81 -8.01
N ILE A 211 -1.99 13.83 -8.08
CA ILE A 211 -1.21 15.08 -8.10
C ILE A 211 -1.43 15.83 -9.42
N ASP A 212 -1.51 15.12 -10.54
CA ASP A 212 -1.81 15.72 -11.85
C ASP A 212 -3.19 16.40 -11.83
N ALA A 213 -4.19 15.75 -11.21
CA ALA A 213 -5.52 16.34 -11.05
C ALA A 213 -5.50 17.59 -10.13
N TRP A 214 -4.67 17.60 -9.09
CA TRP A 214 -4.50 18.79 -8.25
C TRP A 214 -3.77 19.92 -8.96
N GLU A 215 -2.73 19.61 -9.73
CA GLU A 215 -2.03 20.61 -10.54
C GLU A 215 -2.96 21.28 -11.55
N ALA A 216 -3.91 20.52 -12.12
CA ALA A 216 -4.89 21.06 -13.06
C ALA A 216 -5.86 22.07 -12.42
N VAL A 217 -6.20 21.92 -11.15
CA VAL A 217 -7.12 22.82 -10.41
C VAL A 217 -6.40 23.87 -9.55
N SER A 218 -5.14 23.60 -9.20
CA SER A 218 -4.30 24.49 -8.38
C SER A 218 -2.86 24.44 -8.91
N PRO A 219 -2.55 25.19 -9.98
CA PRO A 219 -1.22 25.22 -10.58
C PRO A 219 -0.11 25.60 -9.59
N GLY A 220 1.02 24.90 -9.67
CA GLY A 220 2.17 25.05 -8.77
C GLY A 220 2.22 24.04 -7.62
N VAL A 221 1.25 23.12 -7.52
CA VAL A 221 1.28 22.04 -6.51
C VAL A 221 2.48 21.12 -6.72
N ILE A 222 2.82 20.79 -7.95
CA ILE A 222 3.99 19.94 -8.28
C ILE A 222 5.27 20.65 -7.85
N GLU A 223 5.46 21.91 -8.25
CA GLU A 223 6.64 22.70 -7.89
C GLU A 223 6.77 22.85 -6.36
N HIS A 224 5.66 23.14 -5.67
CA HIS A 224 5.64 23.23 -4.21
C HIS A 224 6.07 21.91 -3.55
N ASN A 225 5.57 20.77 -4.01
CA ASN A 225 5.96 19.46 -3.48
C ASN A 225 7.45 19.17 -3.70
N ILE A 226 7.98 19.50 -4.88
CA ILE A 226 9.41 19.35 -5.19
C ILE A 226 10.25 20.23 -4.26
N ALA A 227 9.90 21.52 -4.13
CA ALA A 227 10.62 22.48 -3.30
C ALA A 227 10.59 22.11 -1.80
N ALA A 228 9.48 21.50 -1.33
CA ALA A 228 9.34 21.04 0.05
C ALA A 228 10.06 19.70 0.33
N THR A 229 10.59 19.03 -0.70
CA THR A 229 11.23 17.72 -0.57
C THR A 229 12.76 17.88 -0.59
N PRO A 230 13.51 17.56 0.49
CA PRO A 230 14.97 17.68 0.53
C PRO A 230 15.71 16.92 -0.57
N LEU A 231 15.18 15.77 -1.03
CA LEU A 231 15.74 15.05 -2.17
C LEU A 231 15.46 15.71 -3.54
N GLY A 232 14.79 16.87 -3.58
CA GLY A 232 14.61 17.72 -4.75
C GLY A 232 13.67 17.13 -5.83
N ARG A 233 12.86 16.15 -5.50
CA ARG A 233 11.87 15.54 -6.41
C ARG A 233 10.73 14.88 -5.64
N MET A 234 9.63 14.63 -6.33
CA MET A 234 8.59 13.73 -5.82
C MET A 234 9.04 12.27 -5.93
N ALA A 235 8.46 11.41 -5.09
CA ALA A 235 8.65 9.97 -5.20
C ALA A 235 7.95 9.41 -6.45
N ALA A 236 8.55 8.40 -7.08
CA ALA A 236 7.81 7.56 -8.02
C ALA A 236 6.89 6.60 -7.24
N PRO A 237 5.69 6.24 -7.76
CA PRO A 237 4.79 5.29 -7.13
C PRO A 237 5.47 3.96 -6.74
N ARG A 238 6.39 3.49 -7.56
CA ARG A 238 7.17 2.29 -7.31
C ARG A 238 8.04 2.39 -6.06
N GLU A 239 8.65 3.54 -5.77
CA GLU A 239 9.49 3.73 -4.57
C GLU A 239 8.68 3.57 -3.28
N VAL A 240 7.41 3.99 -3.30
CA VAL A 240 6.47 3.78 -2.19
C VAL A 240 6.09 2.30 -2.09
N ALA A 241 5.83 1.65 -3.23
CA ALA A 241 5.50 0.22 -3.29
C ALA A 241 6.65 -0.68 -2.80
N GLU A 242 7.92 -0.33 -3.06
CA GLU A 242 9.10 -1.09 -2.58
C GLU A 242 9.14 -1.15 -1.04
N VAL A 243 8.85 -0.04 -0.36
CA VAL A 243 8.78 -0.02 1.10
C VAL A 243 7.62 -0.87 1.62
N ALA A 244 6.46 -0.82 0.95
CA ALA A 244 5.32 -1.65 1.30
C ALA A 244 5.63 -3.15 1.10
N ALA A 245 6.29 -3.53 -0.01
CA ALA A 245 6.75 -4.90 -0.27
C ALA A 245 7.67 -5.41 0.84
N TRP A 246 8.65 -4.61 1.24
CA TRP A 246 9.55 -4.97 2.34
C TRP A 246 8.80 -5.16 3.65
N LEU A 247 7.88 -4.25 4.02
CA LEU A 247 7.09 -4.36 5.24
C LEU A 247 6.16 -5.60 5.24
N LEU A 248 5.66 -6.01 4.08
CA LEU A 248 4.86 -7.24 3.92
C LEU A 248 5.71 -8.52 3.96
N SER A 249 7.01 -8.42 3.67
CA SER A 249 7.91 -9.56 3.58
C SER A 249 8.38 -10.06 4.95
N ASP A 250 8.94 -11.27 4.96
CA ASP A 250 9.54 -11.87 6.17
C ASP A 250 10.84 -11.16 6.59
N ARG A 251 11.42 -10.31 5.71
CA ARG A 251 12.59 -9.48 6.04
C ARG A 251 12.25 -8.37 7.04
N ALA A 252 10.96 -8.05 7.24
CA ALA A 252 10.47 -7.12 8.23
C ALA A 252 9.85 -7.85 9.46
N SER A 253 10.27 -9.08 9.76
CA SER A 253 9.68 -9.95 10.79
C SER A 253 9.64 -9.34 12.19
N MET A 254 10.52 -8.39 12.50
CA MET A 254 10.56 -7.72 13.82
C MET A 254 10.03 -6.26 13.75
N VAL A 255 9.36 -5.90 12.65
CA VAL A 255 8.79 -4.56 12.46
C VAL A 255 7.27 -4.63 12.52
N THR A 256 6.69 -4.03 13.57
CA THR A 256 5.24 -3.85 13.75
C THR A 256 4.98 -2.56 14.52
N GLY A 257 3.87 -1.87 14.24
CA GLY A 257 3.51 -0.57 14.80
C GLY A 257 4.31 0.61 14.24
N ALA A 258 5.14 0.41 13.23
CA ALA A 258 5.95 1.47 12.64
C ALA A 258 5.15 2.28 11.61
N MET A 259 5.37 3.61 11.64
CA MET A 259 4.91 4.55 10.60
C MET A 259 6.13 5.02 9.80
N VAL A 260 6.40 4.35 8.66
CA VAL A 260 7.61 4.55 7.87
C VAL A 260 7.43 5.69 6.86
N PRO A 261 8.20 6.79 6.96
CA PRO A 261 8.14 7.86 5.96
C PRO A 261 8.77 7.42 4.63
N VAL A 262 8.08 7.77 3.54
CA VAL A 262 8.55 7.61 2.16
C VAL A 262 8.33 8.95 1.46
N ASP A 263 9.07 9.96 1.90
CA ASP A 263 8.76 11.36 1.65
C ASP A 263 9.97 12.22 1.23
N GLY A 264 11.12 11.58 1.00
CA GLY A 264 12.34 12.27 0.60
C GLY A 264 12.84 13.29 1.62
N GLY A 265 12.47 13.14 2.91
CA GLY A 265 12.82 14.02 4.00
C GLY A 265 11.86 15.19 4.23
N ALA A 266 10.75 15.27 3.49
CA ALA A 266 9.81 16.40 3.61
C ALA A 266 9.08 16.46 4.97
N GLY A 267 9.10 15.40 5.76
CA GLY A 267 8.50 15.32 7.10
C GLY A 267 9.49 15.32 8.26
N ALA A 268 10.78 15.54 8.00
CA ALA A 268 11.83 15.55 9.01
C ALA A 268 11.82 16.83 9.85
#